data_afcfab76c4a141837dc40d664a6eae6d
#
_entry.id   afcfab76c4a141837dc40d664a6eae6d
#
_cell.length_a   1.000
_cell.length_b   1.000
_cell.length_c   1.000
_cell.angle_alpha   90.00
_cell.angle_beta   90.00
_cell.angle_gamma   90.00
#
_symmetry.space_group_name_H-M   'P 1'
#
loop_
_entity.id
_entity.type
_entity.pdbx_description
1 polymer ?
#
loop_
_entity_poly.entity_id
_entity_poly.type
_entity_poly.pdbx_seq_one_letter_code
_entity_poly.pdbx_strand_id
1 'polypeptide(L)'
;MKVIELNVAALDVRYSGLRVLDRRRETQLMASLEEHGQQDAISVITGSDGRWVVVDGHKRVRALKRLRRDVAKAVVLEAGPAEALVAAYRAGSGRGYNAIEDGWLIYELHRNVKWSLGKAAGAMGRTKSWASRRLGLVEGLPDGVLESVRCGELGAWSAMKHLLPLARANAEACAGLAVKIVSAQMSSREVAMVCEHYAKSGAQVRARILEDPAKFLKALEAASKGTQDPALSEAENRALKQLELMGNVALGLTRSLPQILGYDADAACGGKLWPAWERAAKRLALLDETVAALKAARDKNKEAGYAQSGDARGGVDAAKAGTRQPEDREGFGGGAQRGAGGDRQRSGGDGVPAGAGA
;
A
#
# COMPACT_ATOMS: atom_id res chain seq x y z
N MET A 1 37.01 -17.52 -17.24
CA MET A 1 35.82 -18.10 -17.94
C MET A 1 35.76 -17.52 -19.34
N LYS A 2 35.62 -18.35 -20.36
CA LYS A 2 35.56 -17.91 -21.76
C LYS A 2 34.15 -17.40 -22.06
N VAL A 3 34.04 -16.19 -22.61
CA VAL A 3 32.77 -15.65 -23.11
C VAL A 3 32.60 -16.17 -24.56
N ILE A 4 31.43 -16.68 -24.85
CA ILE A 4 31.01 -17.14 -26.17
C ILE A 4 29.75 -16.41 -26.63
N GLU A 5 29.48 -16.41 -27.89
CA GLU A 5 28.28 -15.87 -28.49
C GLU A 5 27.30 -17.00 -28.84
N LEU A 6 26.06 -16.87 -28.41
CA LEU A 6 25.01 -17.86 -28.60
C LEU A 6 23.79 -17.25 -29.27
N ASN A 7 23.13 -18.03 -30.11
CA ASN A 7 21.87 -17.63 -30.73
C ASN A 7 20.74 -17.56 -29.64
N VAL A 8 20.14 -16.40 -29.50
CA VAL A 8 19.08 -16.11 -28.47
C VAL A 8 17.85 -17.01 -28.67
N ALA A 9 17.53 -17.38 -29.93
CA ALA A 9 16.39 -18.23 -30.23
C ALA A 9 16.63 -19.71 -29.80
N ALA A 10 17.87 -20.15 -29.74
CA ALA A 10 18.27 -21.52 -29.36
C ALA A 10 18.40 -21.69 -27.83
N LEU A 11 18.27 -20.62 -27.04
CA LEU A 11 18.42 -20.68 -25.59
C LEU A 11 17.20 -21.32 -24.94
N ASP A 12 17.42 -22.33 -24.12
CA ASP A 12 16.42 -22.91 -23.24
C ASP A 12 16.32 -22.07 -21.94
N VAL A 13 15.14 -21.56 -21.65
CA VAL A 13 14.87 -20.67 -20.52
C VAL A 13 14.01 -21.34 -19.45
N ARG A 14 14.06 -22.68 -19.32
CA ARG A 14 13.25 -23.47 -18.38
C ARG A 14 13.26 -22.96 -16.94
N TYR A 15 14.35 -22.36 -16.49
CA TYR A 15 14.49 -21.79 -15.16
C TYR A 15 14.00 -20.33 -15.04
N SER A 16 13.43 -19.77 -16.10
CA SER A 16 12.92 -18.38 -16.06
C SER A 16 11.84 -18.16 -15.01
N GLY A 17 11.04 -19.19 -14.71
CA GLY A 17 9.98 -19.17 -13.70
C GLY A 17 10.46 -19.14 -12.25
N LEU A 18 11.78 -19.29 -12.00
CA LEU A 18 12.35 -19.13 -10.65
C LEU A 18 12.52 -17.66 -10.24
N ARG A 19 12.20 -16.71 -11.12
CA ARG A 19 12.35 -15.27 -10.88
C ARG A 19 11.07 -14.53 -11.23
N VAL A 20 10.72 -13.55 -10.40
CA VAL A 20 9.58 -12.66 -10.65
C VAL A 20 9.85 -11.78 -11.87
N LEU A 21 8.84 -11.63 -12.71
CA LEU A 21 8.86 -10.70 -13.84
C LEU A 21 8.76 -9.26 -13.32
N ASP A 22 9.77 -8.46 -13.59
CA ASP A 22 9.82 -7.05 -13.22
C ASP A 22 9.87 -6.21 -14.50
N ARG A 23 8.72 -5.80 -14.99
CA ARG A 23 8.57 -5.06 -16.26
C ARG A 23 9.35 -3.75 -16.25
N ARG A 24 9.39 -3.05 -15.12
CA ARG A 24 10.12 -1.77 -15.00
C ARG A 24 11.62 -1.97 -15.16
N ARG A 25 12.18 -2.96 -14.46
CA ARG A 25 13.60 -3.31 -14.61
C ARG A 25 13.91 -3.85 -15.99
N GLU A 26 13.00 -4.57 -16.63
CA GLU A 26 13.20 -5.02 -18.01
C GLU A 26 13.26 -3.86 -19.00
N THR A 27 12.37 -2.86 -18.87
CA THR A 27 12.40 -1.65 -19.69
C THR A 27 13.71 -0.87 -19.50
N GLN A 28 14.17 -0.71 -18.26
CA GLN A 28 15.46 -0.08 -17.98
C GLN A 28 16.63 -0.86 -18.58
N LEU A 29 16.58 -2.19 -18.50
CA LEU A 29 17.59 -3.05 -19.08
C LEU A 29 17.59 -3.00 -20.61
N MET A 30 16.42 -2.91 -21.24
CA MET A 30 16.32 -2.73 -22.70
C MET A 30 16.98 -1.43 -23.15
N ALA A 31 16.70 -0.30 -22.49
CA ALA A 31 17.34 0.98 -22.81
C ALA A 31 18.87 0.91 -22.67
N SER A 32 19.36 0.30 -21.58
CA SER A 32 20.80 0.09 -21.39
C SER A 32 21.42 -0.83 -22.44
N LEU A 33 20.72 -1.88 -22.88
CA LEU A 33 21.18 -2.78 -23.94
C LEU A 33 21.19 -2.11 -25.32
N GLU A 34 20.29 -1.18 -25.59
CA GLU A 34 20.28 -0.39 -26.82
C GLU A 34 21.46 0.59 -26.86
N GLU A 35 21.72 1.28 -25.78
CA GLU A 35 22.73 2.33 -25.68
C GLU A 35 24.16 1.76 -25.60
N HIS A 36 24.36 0.72 -24.78
CA HIS A 36 25.70 0.25 -24.42
C HIS A 36 25.98 -1.19 -24.89
N GLY A 37 24.98 -1.86 -25.47
CA GLY A 37 25.05 -3.28 -25.76
C GLY A 37 25.09 -4.18 -24.52
N GLN A 38 25.30 -5.46 -24.71
CA GLN A 38 25.38 -6.39 -23.59
C GLN A 38 26.74 -6.30 -22.89
N GLN A 39 26.77 -5.72 -21.70
CA GLN A 39 27.97 -5.59 -20.86
C GLN A 39 28.23 -6.87 -20.05
N ASP A 40 27.22 -7.38 -19.37
CA ASP A 40 27.32 -8.63 -18.59
C ASP A 40 26.86 -9.82 -19.40
N ALA A 41 27.65 -10.87 -19.45
CA ALA A 41 27.28 -12.16 -20.08
C ALA A 41 26.14 -12.84 -19.27
N ILE A 42 25.33 -13.63 -19.96
CA ILE A 42 24.40 -14.57 -19.30
C ILE A 42 25.19 -15.83 -18.89
N SER A 43 24.66 -16.57 -17.89
CA SER A 43 25.25 -17.85 -17.50
C SER A 43 24.43 -19.00 -18.05
N VAL A 44 25.09 -19.94 -18.71
CA VAL A 44 24.47 -21.11 -19.31
C VAL A 44 25.20 -22.41 -18.92
N ILE A 45 24.48 -23.51 -19.03
CA ILE A 45 25.03 -24.88 -18.96
C ILE A 45 24.64 -25.64 -20.21
N THR A 46 25.34 -26.73 -20.50
CA THR A 46 24.93 -27.68 -21.53
C THR A 46 23.84 -28.59 -20.94
N GLY A 47 22.66 -28.60 -21.56
CA GLY A 47 21.58 -29.52 -21.19
C GLY A 47 21.89 -30.95 -21.67
N SER A 48 21.17 -31.94 -21.13
CA SER A 48 21.29 -33.35 -21.55
C SER A 48 20.96 -33.60 -23.03
N ASP A 49 20.20 -32.68 -23.62
CA ASP A 49 19.77 -32.65 -25.01
C ASP A 49 20.74 -31.83 -25.92
N GLY A 50 21.85 -31.40 -25.37
CA GLY A 50 22.84 -30.58 -26.08
C GLY A 50 22.45 -29.10 -26.24
N ARG A 51 21.28 -28.66 -25.73
CA ARG A 51 20.89 -27.27 -25.80
C ARG A 51 21.55 -26.45 -24.69
N TRP A 52 21.66 -25.15 -24.94
CA TRP A 52 22.15 -24.20 -23.94
C TRP A 52 21.02 -23.78 -23.00
N VAL A 53 21.11 -24.20 -21.74
CA VAL A 53 20.12 -23.88 -20.69
C VAL A 53 20.60 -22.66 -19.92
N VAL A 54 19.80 -21.63 -19.91
CA VAL A 54 20.08 -20.38 -19.14
C VAL A 54 19.84 -20.62 -17.64
N VAL A 55 20.85 -20.31 -16.82
CA VAL A 55 20.76 -20.40 -15.35
C VAL A 55 20.78 -19.02 -14.69
N ASP A 56 21.39 -18.00 -15.32
CA ASP A 56 21.27 -16.60 -14.92
C ASP A 56 21.21 -15.67 -16.13
N GLY A 57 20.57 -14.52 -15.95
CA GLY A 57 20.41 -13.52 -16.99
C GLY A 57 19.11 -13.64 -17.78
N HIS A 58 18.08 -14.32 -17.26
CA HIS A 58 16.77 -14.46 -17.92
C HIS A 58 16.14 -13.13 -18.36
N LYS A 59 16.32 -12.05 -17.55
CA LYS A 59 15.84 -10.70 -17.92
C LYS A 59 16.58 -10.17 -19.16
N ARG A 60 17.90 -10.42 -19.26
CA ARG A 60 18.69 -10.04 -20.43
C ARG A 60 18.26 -10.82 -21.67
N VAL A 61 18.02 -12.12 -21.56
CA VAL A 61 17.51 -12.93 -22.67
C VAL A 61 16.15 -12.41 -23.15
N ARG A 62 15.22 -12.10 -22.24
CA ARG A 62 13.92 -11.50 -22.62
C ARG A 62 14.08 -10.14 -23.28
N ALA A 63 14.96 -9.28 -22.73
CA ALA A 63 15.24 -7.97 -23.31
C ALA A 63 15.85 -8.07 -24.71
N LEU A 64 16.85 -8.95 -24.89
CA LEU A 64 17.45 -9.21 -26.21
C LEU A 64 16.42 -9.71 -27.23
N LYS A 65 15.54 -10.65 -26.83
CA LYS A 65 14.43 -11.12 -27.69
C LYS A 65 13.49 -9.99 -28.11
N ARG A 66 13.12 -9.09 -27.17
CA ARG A 66 12.27 -7.93 -27.48
C ARG A 66 12.96 -6.92 -28.41
N LEU A 67 14.27 -6.74 -28.24
CA LEU A 67 15.10 -5.90 -29.10
C LEU A 67 15.47 -6.57 -30.43
N ARG A 68 14.94 -7.78 -30.69
CA ARG A 68 15.23 -8.57 -31.91
C ARG A 68 16.74 -8.76 -32.15
N ARG A 69 17.50 -8.93 -31.04
CA ARG A 69 18.92 -9.27 -31.11
C ARG A 69 19.07 -10.78 -31.21
N ASP A 70 19.81 -11.23 -32.21
CA ASP A 70 19.99 -12.67 -32.51
C ASP A 70 21.04 -13.32 -31.62
N VAL A 71 21.96 -12.54 -31.07
CA VAL A 71 23.14 -13.03 -30.35
C VAL A 71 23.16 -12.55 -28.91
N ALA A 72 23.51 -13.44 -27.98
CA ALA A 72 23.78 -13.15 -26.59
C ALA A 72 25.19 -13.57 -26.20
N LYS A 73 25.92 -12.69 -25.47
CA LYS A 73 27.18 -13.05 -24.83
C LYS A 73 26.90 -13.94 -23.64
N ALA A 74 27.52 -15.10 -23.56
CA ALA A 74 27.30 -16.11 -22.55
C ALA A 74 28.62 -16.66 -21.96
N VAL A 75 28.56 -17.02 -20.68
CA VAL A 75 29.61 -17.80 -19.99
C VAL A 75 29.06 -19.20 -19.75
N VAL A 76 29.82 -20.20 -20.17
CA VAL A 76 29.48 -21.61 -19.93
C VAL A 76 29.97 -22.00 -18.54
N LEU A 77 29.05 -22.56 -17.73
CA LEU A 77 29.38 -23.17 -16.46
C LEU A 77 29.53 -24.70 -16.66
N GLU A 78 30.70 -25.21 -16.37
CA GLU A 78 30.98 -26.65 -16.37
C GLU A 78 30.49 -27.29 -15.07
N ALA A 79 29.17 -27.34 -14.90
CA ALA A 79 28.50 -27.81 -13.69
C ALA A 79 27.17 -28.46 -14.04
N GLY A 80 26.70 -29.34 -13.19
CA GLY A 80 25.34 -29.87 -13.27
C GLY A 80 24.29 -28.79 -13.02
N PRO A 81 23.01 -29.02 -13.41
CA PRO A 81 21.96 -28.02 -13.29
C PRO A 81 21.79 -27.45 -11.89
N ALA A 82 21.85 -28.30 -10.86
CA ALA A 82 21.67 -27.89 -9.48
C ALA A 82 22.82 -27.01 -8.97
N GLU A 83 24.07 -27.45 -9.26
CA GLU A 83 25.26 -26.72 -8.86
C GLU A 83 25.35 -25.37 -9.59
N ALA A 84 24.95 -25.33 -10.86
CA ALA A 84 24.90 -24.10 -11.65
C ALA A 84 23.86 -23.12 -11.14
N LEU A 85 22.65 -23.58 -10.76
CA LEU A 85 21.61 -22.74 -10.12
C LEU A 85 22.08 -22.17 -8.79
N VAL A 86 22.76 -22.98 -7.96
CA VAL A 86 23.34 -22.53 -6.69
C VAL A 86 24.47 -21.53 -6.92
N ALA A 87 25.32 -21.75 -7.92
CA ALA A 87 26.40 -20.82 -8.27
C ALA A 87 25.82 -19.46 -8.73
N ALA A 88 24.80 -19.48 -9.59
CA ALA A 88 24.07 -18.29 -10.02
C ALA A 88 23.41 -17.56 -8.84
N TYR A 89 22.78 -18.30 -7.91
CA TYR A 89 22.21 -17.74 -6.68
C TYR A 89 23.29 -17.03 -5.84
N ARG A 90 24.43 -17.66 -5.60
CA ARG A 90 25.53 -17.09 -4.82
C ARG A 90 26.13 -15.84 -5.48
N ALA A 91 26.33 -15.87 -6.80
CA ALA A 91 26.80 -14.73 -7.56
C ALA A 91 25.81 -13.55 -7.55
N GLY A 92 24.51 -13.86 -7.53
CA GLY A 92 23.41 -12.88 -7.48
C GLY A 92 22.98 -12.49 -6.08
N SER A 93 23.58 -13.03 -5.00
CA SER A 93 23.12 -12.82 -3.61
C SER A 93 23.14 -11.35 -3.16
N GLY A 94 23.94 -10.49 -3.78
CA GLY A 94 23.91 -9.03 -3.57
C GLY A 94 22.80 -8.29 -4.33
N ARG A 95 22.08 -8.93 -5.24
CA ARG A 95 21.03 -8.34 -6.10
C ARG A 95 19.60 -8.75 -5.69
N GLY A 96 19.43 -9.39 -4.52
CA GLY A 96 18.17 -9.62 -3.84
C GLY A 96 17.24 -10.63 -4.53
N TYR A 97 17.32 -11.90 -4.12
CA TYR A 97 16.21 -12.83 -4.23
C TYR A 97 15.15 -12.44 -3.19
N ASN A 98 13.89 -12.40 -3.57
CA ASN A 98 12.82 -12.29 -2.59
C ASN A 98 12.51 -13.68 -1.98
N ALA A 99 11.71 -13.69 -0.91
CA ALA A 99 11.47 -14.92 -0.18
C ALA A 99 10.72 -16.00 -0.97
N ILE A 100 9.90 -15.63 -1.95
CA ILE A 100 9.22 -16.57 -2.86
C ILE A 100 10.19 -17.11 -3.90
N GLU A 101 11.06 -16.28 -4.46
CA GLU A 101 12.12 -16.72 -5.39
C GLU A 101 13.09 -17.68 -4.71
N ASP A 102 13.47 -17.42 -3.45
CA ASP A 102 14.21 -18.38 -2.62
C ASP A 102 13.45 -19.72 -2.51
N GLY A 103 12.13 -19.63 -2.26
CA GLY A 103 11.26 -20.80 -2.15
C GLY A 103 11.18 -21.60 -3.44
N TRP A 104 11.06 -20.95 -4.61
CA TRP A 104 11.06 -21.62 -5.92
C TRP A 104 12.39 -22.32 -6.18
N LEU A 105 13.52 -21.68 -5.88
CA LEU A 105 14.82 -22.31 -6.04
C LEU A 105 14.98 -23.54 -5.11
N ILE A 106 14.56 -23.43 -3.85
CA ILE A 106 14.55 -24.58 -2.92
C ILE A 106 13.61 -25.68 -3.43
N TYR A 107 12.44 -25.33 -3.94
CA TYR A 107 11.48 -26.28 -4.52
C TYR A 107 12.14 -27.02 -5.70
N GLU A 108 12.77 -26.30 -6.62
CA GLU A 108 13.48 -26.90 -7.76
C GLU A 108 14.57 -27.88 -7.31
N LEU A 109 15.45 -27.46 -6.41
CA LEU A 109 16.52 -28.30 -5.90
C LEU A 109 16.01 -29.51 -5.11
N HIS A 110 14.94 -29.34 -4.31
CA HIS A 110 14.44 -30.41 -3.45
C HIS A 110 13.47 -31.36 -4.17
N ARG A 111 12.48 -30.81 -4.91
CA ARG A 111 11.43 -31.60 -5.55
C ARG A 111 11.80 -32.16 -6.91
N ASN A 112 12.48 -31.36 -7.73
CA ASN A 112 12.82 -31.73 -9.11
C ASN A 112 14.20 -32.42 -9.18
N VAL A 113 15.24 -31.80 -8.59
CA VAL A 113 16.59 -32.36 -8.57
C VAL A 113 16.79 -33.44 -7.49
N LYS A 114 15.84 -33.60 -6.55
CA LYS A 114 15.86 -34.61 -5.47
C LYS A 114 16.98 -34.44 -4.45
N TRP A 115 17.50 -33.24 -4.26
CA TRP A 115 18.41 -32.96 -3.16
C TRP A 115 17.67 -32.99 -1.82
N SER A 116 18.34 -33.46 -0.76
CA SER A 116 17.78 -33.27 0.56
C SER A 116 17.67 -31.78 0.89
N LEU A 117 16.68 -31.42 1.68
CA LEU A 117 16.47 -30.00 2.06
C LEU A 117 17.70 -29.41 2.80
N GLY A 118 18.41 -30.25 3.57
CA GLY A 118 19.68 -29.87 4.23
C GLY A 118 20.79 -29.60 3.23
N LYS A 119 20.93 -30.44 2.18
CA LYS A 119 21.92 -30.26 1.10
C LYS A 119 21.63 -28.96 0.33
N ALA A 120 20.37 -28.74 -0.07
CA ALA A 120 19.98 -27.53 -0.79
C ALA A 120 20.25 -26.26 0.04
N ALA A 121 19.85 -26.24 1.31
CA ALA A 121 20.10 -25.13 2.22
C ALA A 121 21.60 -24.85 2.41
N GLY A 122 22.38 -25.89 2.73
CA GLY A 122 23.85 -25.78 2.93
C GLY A 122 24.55 -25.27 1.67
N ALA A 123 24.15 -25.76 0.49
CA ALA A 123 24.66 -25.27 -0.80
C ALA A 123 24.36 -23.78 -1.02
N MET A 124 23.24 -23.27 -0.52
CA MET A 124 22.89 -21.85 -0.57
C MET A 124 23.49 -21.02 0.60
N GLY A 125 24.28 -21.62 1.48
CA GLY A 125 24.82 -20.95 2.67
C GLY A 125 23.76 -20.63 3.71
N ARG A 126 22.70 -21.47 3.83
CA ARG A 126 21.55 -21.25 4.70
C ARG A 126 21.28 -22.48 5.58
N THR A 127 20.46 -22.30 6.61
CA THR A 127 20.06 -23.41 7.51
C THR A 127 18.87 -24.19 6.93
N LYS A 128 18.76 -25.48 7.32
CA LYS A 128 17.61 -26.33 6.96
C LYS A 128 16.27 -25.69 7.37
N SER A 129 16.20 -25.07 8.54
CA SER A 129 14.99 -24.38 9.03
C SER A 129 14.62 -23.16 8.17
N TRP A 130 15.61 -22.44 7.65
CA TRP A 130 15.37 -21.36 6.71
C TRP A 130 14.77 -21.91 5.41
N ALA A 131 15.37 -22.96 4.84
CA ALA A 131 14.87 -23.58 3.61
C ALA A 131 13.46 -24.16 3.77
N SER A 132 13.16 -24.79 4.90
CA SER A 132 11.81 -25.29 5.21
C SER A 132 10.77 -24.17 5.23
N ARG A 133 11.10 -23.02 5.82
CA ARG A 133 10.19 -21.86 5.79
C ARG A 133 9.98 -21.32 4.39
N ARG A 134 11.03 -21.27 3.55
CA ARG A 134 10.93 -20.81 2.15
C ARG A 134 10.11 -21.77 1.29
N LEU A 135 10.34 -23.08 1.44
CA LEU A 135 9.55 -24.10 0.77
C LEU A 135 8.07 -24.01 1.15
N GLY A 136 7.79 -23.84 2.44
CA GLY A 136 6.42 -23.70 2.94
C GLY A 136 5.67 -22.43 2.47
N LEU A 137 6.36 -21.43 1.94
CA LEU A 137 5.72 -20.29 1.26
C LEU A 137 5.16 -20.71 -0.10
N VAL A 138 5.93 -21.47 -0.86
CA VAL A 138 5.56 -21.92 -2.21
C VAL A 138 4.52 -23.05 -2.13
N GLU A 139 4.72 -24.03 -1.26
CA GLU A 139 3.78 -25.15 -1.10
C GLU A 139 2.46 -24.76 -0.42
N GLY A 140 2.43 -23.64 0.29
CA GLY A 140 1.25 -23.16 1.01
C GLY A 140 0.37 -22.17 0.25
N LEU A 141 0.80 -21.70 -0.91
CA LEU A 141 0.03 -20.78 -1.76
C LEU A 141 -0.57 -21.54 -2.96
N PRO A 142 -1.82 -21.24 -3.36
CA PRO A 142 -2.41 -21.79 -4.58
C PRO A 142 -1.59 -21.43 -5.83
N ASP A 143 -1.54 -22.32 -6.83
CA ASP A 143 -0.76 -22.14 -8.06
C ASP A 143 -1.11 -20.84 -8.80
N GLY A 144 -2.38 -20.46 -8.88
CA GLY A 144 -2.81 -19.20 -9.49
C GLY A 144 -2.26 -17.95 -8.78
N VAL A 145 -2.08 -18.00 -7.45
CA VAL A 145 -1.45 -16.94 -6.68
C VAL A 145 0.04 -16.86 -6.98
N LEU A 146 0.71 -18.02 -7.03
CA LEU A 146 2.13 -18.10 -7.36
C LEU A 146 2.39 -17.61 -8.79
N GLU A 147 1.50 -17.93 -9.74
CA GLU A 147 1.62 -17.46 -11.12
C GLU A 147 1.44 -15.94 -11.21
N SER A 148 0.45 -15.38 -10.54
CA SER A 148 0.26 -13.92 -10.49
C SER A 148 1.47 -13.20 -9.86
N VAL A 149 2.12 -13.81 -8.86
CA VAL A 149 3.39 -13.30 -8.30
C VAL A 149 4.51 -13.41 -9.33
N ARG A 150 4.61 -14.54 -10.05
CA ARG A 150 5.64 -14.78 -11.08
C ARG A 150 5.52 -13.77 -12.22
N CYS A 151 4.30 -13.48 -12.65
CA CYS A 151 4.02 -12.47 -13.67
C CYS A 151 4.18 -11.03 -13.20
N GLY A 152 4.45 -10.81 -11.91
CA GLY A 152 4.60 -9.49 -11.30
C GLY A 152 3.31 -8.69 -11.16
N GLU A 153 2.16 -9.36 -11.28
CA GLU A 153 0.82 -8.78 -11.10
C GLU A 153 0.46 -8.65 -9.62
N LEU A 154 0.98 -9.55 -8.80
CA LEU A 154 0.81 -9.56 -7.35
C LEU A 154 2.17 -9.44 -6.66
N GLY A 155 2.28 -8.53 -5.69
CA GLY A 155 3.51 -8.36 -4.93
C GLY A 155 3.83 -9.58 -4.05
N ALA A 156 5.05 -10.11 -4.15
CA ALA A 156 5.51 -11.27 -3.37
C ALA A 156 5.33 -11.07 -1.85
N TRP A 157 5.57 -9.85 -1.36
CA TRP A 157 5.39 -9.53 0.05
C TRP A 157 3.91 -9.62 0.48
N SER A 158 2.98 -9.09 -0.34
CA SER A 158 1.54 -9.19 -0.09
C SER A 158 1.06 -10.63 -0.09
N ALA A 159 1.54 -11.44 -1.04
CA ALA A 159 1.23 -12.87 -1.09
C ALA A 159 1.67 -13.60 0.19
N MET A 160 2.91 -13.36 0.63
CA MET A 160 3.44 -14.02 1.83
C MET A 160 2.76 -13.57 3.11
N LYS A 161 2.54 -12.26 3.26
CA LYS A 161 2.07 -11.70 4.54
C LYS A 161 0.57 -11.80 4.71
N HIS A 162 -0.18 -11.63 3.62
CA HIS A 162 -1.63 -11.50 3.69
C HIS A 162 -2.38 -12.68 3.09
N LEU A 163 -1.95 -13.22 1.94
CA LEU A 163 -2.64 -14.32 1.28
C LEU A 163 -2.26 -15.71 1.81
N LEU A 164 -1.00 -15.92 2.21
CA LEU A 164 -0.60 -17.22 2.77
C LEU A 164 -1.36 -17.63 4.03
N PRO A 165 -1.59 -16.76 5.04
CA PRO A 165 -2.45 -17.10 6.16
C PRO A 165 -3.87 -17.45 5.74
N LEU A 166 -4.42 -16.73 4.76
CA LEU A 166 -5.73 -17.00 4.20
C LEU A 166 -5.75 -18.34 3.45
N ALA A 167 -4.74 -18.64 2.63
CA ALA A 167 -4.61 -19.91 1.90
C ALA A 167 -4.57 -21.12 2.83
N ARG A 168 -3.87 -20.99 3.95
CA ARG A 168 -3.82 -22.05 4.98
C ARG A 168 -5.17 -22.30 5.67
N ALA A 169 -5.99 -21.26 5.79
CA ALA A 169 -7.33 -21.37 6.37
C ALA A 169 -8.36 -21.83 5.33
N ASN A 170 -8.29 -21.32 4.10
CA ASN A 170 -9.18 -21.64 3.00
C ASN A 170 -8.49 -21.33 1.66
N ALA A 171 -7.94 -22.36 1.00
CA ALA A 171 -7.20 -22.23 -0.24
C ALA A 171 -8.07 -21.73 -1.41
N GLU A 172 -9.33 -22.19 -1.48
CA GLU A 172 -10.27 -21.78 -2.53
C GLU A 172 -10.65 -20.30 -2.43
N ALA A 173 -10.98 -19.84 -1.22
CA ALA A 173 -11.25 -18.43 -0.97
C ALA A 173 -10.04 -17.54 -1.29
N CYS A 174 -8.83 -18.02 -0.96
CA CYS A 174 -7.60 -17.32 -1.29
C CYS A 174 -7.40 -17.21 -2.82
N ALA A 175 -7.60 -18.31 -3.56
CA ALA A 175 -7.48 -18.31 -5.00
C ALA A 175 -8.51 -17.39 -5.67
N GLY A 176 -9.77 -17.45 -5.26
CA GLY A 176 -10.83 -16.58 -5.76
C GLY A 176 -10.60 -15.10 -5.47
N LEU A 177 -10.12 -14.79 -4.26
CA LEU A 177 -9.78 -13.42 -3.87
C LEU A 177 -8.58 -12.89 -4.66
N ALA A 178 -7.55 -13.70 -4.86
CA ALA A 178 -6.35 -13.30 -5.60
C ALA A 178 -6.66 -12.89 -7.06
N VAL A 179 -7.53 -13.64 -7.75
CA VAL A 179 -7.98 -13.28 -9.10
C VAL A 179 -8.61 -11.89 -9.13
N LYS A 180 -9.43 -11.56 -8.15
CA LYS A 180 -10.11 -10.25 -8.06
C LYS A 180 -9.17 -9.12 -7.65
N ILE A 181 -8.21 -9.40 -6.77
CA ILE A 181 -7.14 -8.47 -6.39
C ILE A 181 -6.33 -8.07 -7.63
N VAL A 182 -5.94 -9.06 -8.45
CA VAL A 182 -5.17 -8.82 -9.66
C VAL A 182 -6.00 -8.06 -10.70
N SER A 183 -7.24 -8.47 -10.96
CA SER A 183 -8.12 -7.79 -11.93
C SER A 183 -8.42 -6.35 -11.55
N ALA A 184 -8.54 -6.04 -10.25
CA ALA A 184 -8.74 -4.69 -9.74
C ALA A 184 -7.44 -3.89 -9.57
N GLN A 185 -6.27 -4.47 -9.89
CA GLN A 185 -4.94 -3.86 -9.73
C GLN A 185 -4.70 -3.27 -8.33
N MET A 186 -5.14 -3.99 -7.30
CA MET A 186 -5.10 -3.49 -5.92
C MET A 186 -3.68 -3.29 -5.42
N SER A 187 -3.44 -2.18 -4.74
CA SER A 187 -2.19 -1.89 -4.06
C SER A 187 -1.93 -2.85 -2.89
N SER A 188 -0.68 -2.99 -2.47
CA SER A 188 -0.31 -3.82 -1.31
C SER A 188 -1.05 -3.42 -0.02
N ARG A 189 -1.40 -2.13 0.12
CA ARG A 189 -2.18 -1.63 1.26
C ARG A 189 -3.63 -2.10 1.19
N GLU A 190 -4.25 -2.02 0.03
CA GLU A 190 -5.62 -2.49 -0.19
C GLU A 190 -5.73 -4.01 0.00
N VAL A 191 -4.75 -4.78 -0.51
CA VAL A 191 -4.65 -6.23 -0.26
C VAL A 191 -4.58 -6.53 1.23
N ALA A 192 -3.76 -5.79 1.99
CA ALA A 192 -3.67 -5.94 3.43
C ALA A 192 -5.01 -5.69 4.12
N MET A 193 -5.70 -4.60 3.78
CA MET A 193 -7.00 -4.24 4.34
C MET A 193 -8.07 -5.29 4.04
N VAL A 194 -8.16 -5.74 2.79
CA VAL A 194 -9.12 -6.78 2.38
C VAL A 194 -8.90 -8.08 3.15
N CYS A 195 -7.65 -8.56 3.22
CA CYS A 195 -7.33 -9.80 3.93
C CYS A 195 -7.57 -9.69 5.44
N GLU A 196 -7.27 -8.53 6.03
CA GLU A 196 -7.53 -8.27 7.45
C GLU A 196 -9.03 -8.28 7.76
N HIS A 197 -9.83 -7.59 6.95
CA HIS A 197 -11.28 -7.59 7.10
C HIS A 197 -11.87 -8.97 6.85
N TYR A 198 -11.39 -9.69 5.85
CA TYR A 198 -11.83 -11.07 5.60
C TYR A 198 -11.57 -11.97 6.81
N ALA A 199 -10.41 -11.88 7.43
CA ALA A 199 -10.05 -12.71 8.59
C ALA A 199 -10.96 -12.44 9.81
N LYS A 200 -11.32 -11.15 10.04
CA LYS A 200 -12.09 -10.71 11.21
C LYS A 200 -13.61 -10.78 11.03
N SER A 201 -14.10 -10.96 9.81
CA SER A 201 -15.53 -10.85 9.50
C SER A 201 -16.27 -12.18 9.55
N GLY A 202 -17.59 -12.12 9.76
CA GLY A 202 -18.50 -13.26 9.63
C GLY A 202 -18.79 -13.64 8.17
N ALA A 203 -19.50 -14.74 7.97
CA ALA A 203 -19.73 -15.35 6.66
C ALA A 203 -20.34 -14.41 5.60
N GLN A 204 -21.32 -13.60 5.98
CA GLN A 204 -21.96 -12.64 5.06
C GLN A 204 -20.99 -11.59 4.53
N VAL A 205 -20.14 -11.02 5.39
CA VAL A 205 -19.17 -10.01 5.00
C VAL A 205 -18.05 -10.64 4.17
N ARG A 206 -17.62 -11.86 4.52
CA ARG A 206 -16.66 -12.63 3.73
C ARG A 206 -17.17 -12.88 2.31
N ALA A 207 -18.44 -13.25 2.15
CA ALA A 207 -19.05 -13.43 0.84
C ALA A 207 -19.01 -12.14 -0.01
N ARG A 208 -19.34 -10.99 0.58
CA ARG A 208 -19.24 -9.67 -0.10
C ARG A 208 -17.81 -9.31 -0.49
N ILE A 209 -16.84 -9.60 0.37
CA ILE A 209 -15.42 -9.38 0.07
C ILE A 209 -14.99 -10.27 -1.11
N LEU A 210 -15.41 -11.53 -1.15
CA LEU A 210 -15.11 -12.45 -2.24
C LEU A 210 -15.85 -12.09 -3.52
N GLU A 211 -17.00 -11.46 -3.44
CA GLU A 211 -17.75 -11.00 -4.61
C GLU A 211 -17.05 -9.84 -5.30
N ASP A 212 -16.73 -8.77 -4.55
CA ASP A 212 -16.05 -7.59 -5.08
C ASP A 212 -15.24 -6.87 -3.97
N PRO A 213 -13.94 -7.20 -3.83
CA PRO A 213 -13.10 -6.60 -2.79
C PRO A 213 -12.87 -5.09 -3.00
N ALA A 214 -12.88 -4.60 -4.25
CA ALA A 214 -12.68 -3.17 -4.53
C ALA A 214 -13.92 -2.36 -4.14
N LYS A 215 -15.11 -2.86 -4.44
CA LYS A 215 -16.37 -2.27 -4.02
C LYS A 215 -16.54 -2.27 -2.51
N PHE A 216 -16.11 -3.37 -1.86
CA PHE A 216 -16.10 -3.47 -0.41
C PHE A 216 -15.25 -2.38 0.23
N LEU A 217 -14.01 -2.16 -0.24
CA LEU A 217 -13.13 -1.11 0.28
C LEU A 217 -13.71 0.30 0.04
N LYS A 218 -14.28 0.57 -1.12
CA LYS A 218 -14.96 1.85 -1.39
C LYS A 218 -16.14 2.09 -0.45
N ALA A 219 -16.93 1.06 -0.18
CA ALA A 219 -18.04 1.15 0.78
C ALA A 219 -17.53 1.40 2.21
N LEU A 220 -16.43 0.75 2.61
CA LEU A 220 -15.79 0.97 3.90
C LEU A 220 -15.25 2.41 4.03
N GLU A 221 -14.64 2.92 2.99
CA GLU A 221 -14.15 4.30 2.91
C GLU A 221 -15.31 5.32 2.98
N ALA A 222 -16.39 5.07 2.24
CA ALA A 222 -17.59 5.90 2.27
C ALA A 222 -18.24 5.90 3.66
N ALA A 223 -18.34 4.73 4.32
CA ALA A 223 -18.82 4.63 5.68
C ALA A 223 -17.93 5.39 6.67
N SER A 224 -16.60 5.37 6.46
CA SER A 224 -15.66 6.13 7.30
C SER A 224 -15.73 7.65 7.08
N LYS A 225 -16.09 8.10 5.88
CA LYS A 225 -16.33 9.52 5.53
C LYS A 225 -17.70 9.99 6.00
N GLY A 226 -18.70 9.10 6.00
CA GLY A 226 -20.06 9.41 6.50
C GLY A 226 -20.14 9.65 8.01
N THR A 227 -19.10 9.36 8.77
CA THR A 227 -18.96 9.70 10.20
C THR A 227 -18.33 11.09 10.44
N GLN A 228 -18.04 11.85 9.38
CA GLN A 228 -17.59 13.23 9.54
C GLN A 228 -18.80 14.17 9.65
N ASP A 229 -18.85 14.97 10.69
CA ASP A 229 -19.86 16.01 10.83
C ASP A 229 -19.54 17.16 9.86
N PRO A 230 -20.42 17.47 8.90
CA PRO A 230 -20.19 18.53 7.94
C PRO A 230 -20.13 19.94 8.57
N ALA A 231 -20.62 20.10 9.79
CA ALA A 231 -20.54 21.34 10.55
C ALA A 231 -19.17 21.57 11.21
N LEU A 232 -18.31 20.53 11.25
CA LEU A 232 -17.00 20.58 11.88
C LEU A 232 -15.89 20.67 10.83
N SER A 233 -14.82 21.40 11.16
CA SER A 233 -13.59 21.42 10.38
C SER A 233 -12.93 20.03 10.35
N GLU A 234 -12.00 19.83 9.42
CA GLU A 234 -11.25 18.55 9.32
C GLU A 234 -10.48 18.23 10.61
N ALA A 235 -9.93 19.25 11.28
CA ALA A 235 -9.22 19.12 12.54
C ALA A 235 -10.15 18.67 13.68
N GLU A 236 -11.34 19.27 13.76
CA GLU A 236 -12.36 18.93 14.76
C GLU A 236 -12.91 17.52 14.55
N ASN A 237 -13.21 17.14 13.30
CA ASN A 237 -13.62 15.77 12.96
C ASN A 237 -12.54 14.74 13.32
N ARG A 238 -11.25 15.09 13.15
CA ARG A 238 -10.13 14.23 13.55
C ARG A 238 -10.04 14.07 15.06
N ALA A 239 -10.21 15.17 15.80
CA ALA A 239 -10.22 15.16 17.25
C ALA A 239 -11.42 14.36 17.81
N LEU A 240 -12.61 14.54 17.25
CA LEU A 240 -13.81 13.77 17.60
C LEU A 240 -13.57 12.27 17.43
N LYS A 241 -13.05 11.86 16.29
CA LYS A 241 -12.73 10.45 16.02
C LYS A 241 -11.69 9.87 16.99
N GLN A 242 -10.69 10.67 17.39
CA GLN A 242 -9.70 10.24 18.38
C GLN A 242 -10.32 10.06 19.76
N LEU A 243 -11.23 10.94 20.16
CA LEU A 243 -11.97 10.83 21.43
C LEU A 243 -12.89 9.61 21.46
N GLU A 244 -13.62 9.33 20.37
CA GLU A 244 -14.45 8.14 20.22
C GLU A 244 -13.61 6.85 20.29
N LEU A 245 -12.45 6.83 19.61
CA LEU A 245 -11.53 5.70 19.68
C LEU A 245 -11.02 5.46 21.11
N MET A 246 -10.64 6.53 21.81
CA MET A 246 -10.19 6.47 23.19
C MET A 246 -11.29 5.91 24.10
N GLY A 247 -12.54 6.36 23.94
CA GLY A 247 -13.69 5.84 24.67
C GLY A 247 -13.92 4.34 24.42
N ASN A 248 -13.83 3.90 23.17
CA ASN A 248 -13.98 2.49 22.79
C ASN A 248 -12.84 1.61 23.35
N VAL A 249 -11.60 2.10 23.34
CA VAL A 249 -10.45 1.41 23.94
C VAL A 249 -10.62 1.30 25.45
N ALA A 250 -11.02 2.38 26.13
CA ALA A 250 -11.28 2.37 27.57
C ALA A 250 -12.37 1.36 27.96
N LEU A 251 -13.48 1.34 27.19
CA LEU A 251 -14.57 0.37 27.40
C LEU A 251 -14.11 -1.09 27.16
N GLY A 252 -13.26 -1.30 26.13
CA GLY A 252 -12.66 -2.61 25.86
C GLY A 252 -11.77 -3.09 27.00
N LEU A 253 -10.92 -2.21 27.54
CA LEU A 253 -10.06 -2.51 28.68
C LEU A 253 -10.86 -2.78 29.95
N THR A 254 -11.92 -2.04 30.24
CA THR A 254 -12.81 -2.27 31.38
C THR A 254 -13.39 -3.68 31.38
N ARG A 255 -13.66 -4.24 30.20
CA ARG A 255 -14.21 -5.61 30.06
C ARG A 255 -13.11 -6.69 30.13
N SER A 256 -11.93 -6.43 29.56
CA SER A 256 -10.85 -7.43 29.42
C SER A 256 -9.93 -7.52 30.62
N LEU A 257 -9.59 -6.40 31.27
CA LEU A 257 -8.65 -6.38 32.39
C LEU A 257 -9.08 -7.27 33.57
N PRO A 258 -10.35 -7.30 33.99
CA PRO A 258 -10.78 -8.21 35.07
C PRO A 258 -10.64 -9.69 34.69
N GLN A 259 -10.77 -10.04 33.41
CA GLN A 259 -10.64 -11.40 32.93
C GLN A 259 -9.18 -11.86 32.83
N ILE A 260 -8.26 -10.92 32.54
CA ILE A 260 -6.81 -11.18 32.38
C ILE A 260 -6.10 -11.24 33.74
N LEU A 261 -6.43 -10.32 34.63
CA LEU A 261 -5.76 -10.17 35.93
C LEU A 261 -6.34 -11.07 37.00
N GLY A 262 -7.61 -11.53 36.85
CA GLY A 262 -8.29 -12.30 37.90
C GLY A 262 -8.35 -11.56 39.22
N TYR A 263 -8.60 -12.30 40.33
CA TYR A 263 -8.54 -11.75 41.69
C TYR A 263 -7.12 -11.80 42.26
N ASP A 264 -6.14 -12.47 41.60
CA ASP A 264 -4.74 -12.59 42.03
C ASP A 264 -3.88 -11.62 41.19
N ALA A 265 -3.67 -10.42 41.70
CA ALA A 265 -2.92 -9.34 41.04
C ALA A 265 -1.38 -9.60 40.98
N ASP A 266 -0.86 -10.68 41.55
CA ASP A 266 0.56 -10.99 41.59
C ASP A 266 1.08 -11.91 40.49
N ALA A 267 0.23 -12.27 39.53
CA ALA A 267 0.63 -13.08 38.36
C ALA A 267 1.61 -12.31 37.44
N ALA A 268 2.51 -13.03 36.80
CA ALA A 268 3.60 -12.52 35.93
C ALA A 268 3.19 -11.49 34.84
N CYS A 269 1.92 -11.37 34.53
CA CYS A 269 1.38 -10.35 33.65
C CYS A 269 1.32 -8.95 34.28
N GLY A 270 1.19 -8.82 35.60
CA GLY A 270 1.07 -7.54 36.32
C GLY A 270 2.32 -6.67 36.17
N GLY A 271 3.51 -7.26 36.10
CA GLY A 271 4.77 -6.54 36.03
C GLY A 271 4.94 -5.67 34.76
N LYS A 272 4.19 -5.93 33.68
CA LYS A 272 4.19 -5.11 32.46
C LYS A 272 2.95 -4.26 32.33
N LEU A 273 1.81 -4.72 32.82
CA LEU A 273 0.53 -4.03 32.67
C LEU A 273 0.42 -2.80 33.61
N TRP A 274 0.86 -2.90 34.86
CA TRP A 274 0.80 -1.79 35.79
C TRP A 274 1.64 -0.57 35.38
N PRO A 275 2.91 -0.71 34.96
CA PRO A 275 3.67 0.43 34.44
C PRO A 275 3.10 0.99 33.12
N ALA A 276 2.43 0.18 32.30
CA ALA A 276 1.75 0.63 31.10
C ALA A 276 0.50 1.45 31.45
N TRP A 277 -0.27 0.99 32.44
CA TRP A 277 -1.43 1.72 32.98
C TRP A 277 -1.02 3.05 33.60
N GLU A 278 0.02 3.10 34.44
CA GLU A 278 0.51 4.34 35.02
C GLU A 278 0.90 5.38 33.97
N ARG A 279 1.57 4.95 32.90
CA ARG A 279 1.89 5.85 31.78
C ARG A 279 0.66 6.34 31.05
N ALA A 280 -0.32 5.49 30.85
CA ALA A 280 -1.60 5.87 30.23
C ALA A 280 -2.40 6.83 31.12
N ALA A 281 -2.48 6.54 32.43
CA ALA A 281 -3.18 7.37 33.40
C ALA A 281 -2.59 8.79 33.48
N LYS A 282 -1.24 8.93 33.49
CA LYS A 282 -0.57 10.23 33.45
C LYS A 282 -0.91 11.03 32.18
N ARG A 283 -0.99 10.38 31.03
CA ARG A 283 -1.36 11.04 29.77
C ARG A 283 -2.84 11.46 29.74
N LEU A 284 -3.71 10.64 30.32
CA LEU A 284 -5.14 10.95 30.43
C LEU A 284 -5.36 12.12 31.40
N ALA A 285 -4.66 12.17 32.51
CA ALA A 285 -4.72 13.30 33.45
C ALA A 285 -4.28 14.62 32.79
N LEU A 286 -3.18 14.60 32.00
CA LEU A 286 -2.75 15.78 31.25
C LEU A 286 -3.79 16.23 30.20
N LEU A 287 -4.45 15.29 29.55
CA LEU A 287 -5.53 15.59 28.61
C LEU A 287 -6.72 16.22 29.33
N ASP A 288 -7.11 15.69 30.49
CA ASP A 288 -8.23 16.22 31.31
C ASP A 288 -7.95 17.64 31.79
N GLU A 289 -6.75 17.93 32.28
CA GLU A 289 -6.29 19.27 32.64
C GLU A 289 -6.37 20.24 31.45
N THR A 290 -5.95 19.80 30.28
CA THR A 290 -5.98 20.61 29.05
C THR A 290 -7.43 20.93 28.65
N VAL A 291 -8.30 19.93 28.68
CA VAL A 291 -9.73 20.11 28.38
C VAL A 291 -10.42 21.03 29.42
N ALA A 292 -10.09 20.87 30.69
CA ALA A 292 -10.59 21.72 31.75
C ALA A 292 -10.19 23.20 31.56
N ALA A 293 -8.93 23.45 31.22
CA ALA A 293 -8.43 24.79 30.92
C ALA A 293 -9.14 25.43 29.72
N LEU A 294 -9.36 24.63 28.64
CA LEU A 294 -10.09 25.12 27.45
C LEU A 294 -11.57 25.42 27.75
N LYS A 295 -12.24 24.61 28.58
CA LYS A 295 -13.62 24.88 29.04
C LYS A 295 -13.68 26.17 29.83
N ALA A 296 -12.78 26.36 30.79
CA ALA A 296 -12.73 27.60 31.61
C ALA A 296 -12.47 28.85 30.74
N ALA A 297 -11.59 28.76 29.74
CA ALA A 297 -11.36 29.86 28.80
C ALA A 297 -12.59 30.17 27.94
N ARG A 298 -13.31 29.14 27.49
CA ARG A 298 -14.55 29.31 26.72
C ARG A 298 -15.65 29.97 27.55
N ASP A 299 -15.79 29.59 28.82
CA ASP A 299 -16.82 30.10 29.67
C ASP A 299 -16.56 31.59 30.04
N LYS A 300 -15.29 31.97 30.28
CA LYS A 300 -14.89 33.39 30.44
C LYS A 300 -15.20 34.23 29.18
N ASN A 301 -14.94 33.69 27.99
CA ASN A 301 -15.25 34.39 26.75
C ASN A 301 -16.76 34.56 26.52
N LYS A 302 -17.60 33.63 26.97
CA LYS A 302 -19.04 33.75 26.94
C LYS A 302 -19.53 34.87 27.91
N GLU A 303 -19.01 34.91 29.12
CA GLU A 303 -19.33 35.95 30.10
C GLU A 303 -18.92 37.33 29.61
N ALA A 304 -17.74 37.48 29.02
CA ALA A 304 -17.29 38.74 28.42
C ALA A 304 -18.17 39.16 27.23
N GLY A 305 -18.63 38.24 26.39
CA GLY A 305 -19.56 38.51 25.29
C GLY A 305 -20.95 38.97 25.77
N TYR A 306 -21.43 38.40 26.87
CA TYR A 306 -22.68 38.85 27.50
C TYR A 306 -22.56 40.24 28.15
N ALA A 307 -21.41 40.58 28.76
CA ALA A 307 -21.15 41.90 29.32
C ALA A 307 -21.14 42.99 28.24
N GLN A 308 -20.50 42.75 27.09
CA GLN A 308 -20.52 43.69 25.98
C GLN A 308 -21.88 43.85 25.30
N SER A 309 -22.71 42.81 25.26
CA SER A 309 -24.07 42.89 24.71
C SER A 309 -25.07 43.53 25.69
N GLY A 310 -24.78 43.53 26.97
CA GLY A 310 -25.55 44.22 28.03
C GLY A 310 -25.39 45.73 27.99
N ASP A 311 -24.17 46.22 27.81
CA ASP A 311 -23.85 47.65 27.67
C ASP A 311 -24.42 48.27 26.37
N ALA A 312 -24.51 47.50 25.30
CA ALA A 312 -25.12 47.99 24.06
C ALA A 312 -26.63 48.17 24.12
N ARG A 313 -27.33 47.52 25.09
CA ARG A 313 -28.78 47.69 25.32
C ARG A 313 -29.09 48.82 26.33
N GLY A 314 -28.18 49.20 27.18
CA GLY A 314 -28.32 50.31 28.11
C GLY A 314 -28.16 51.69 27.45
N GLY A 315 -27.51 51.78 26.30
CA GLY A 315 -27.26 53.02 25.57
C GLY A 315 -28.39 53.50 24.64
N VAL A 316 -29.40 52.67 24.37
CA VAL A 316 -30.48 53.04 23.44
C VAL A 316 -31.71 53.63 24.11
N ASP A 317 -31.91 53.45 25.44
CA ASP A 317 -33.04 54.00 26.19
C ASP A 317 -32.82 55.40 26.78
N ALA A 318 -31.61 55.94 26.75
CA ALA A 318 -31.28 57.30 27.23
C ALA A 318 -31.42 58.43 26.19
N ALA A 319 -31.65 58.08 24.89
CA ALA A 319 -31.69 59.05 23.78
C ALA A 319 -33.14 59.43 23.33
N LYS A 320 -34.20 59.02 24.08
CA LYS A 320 -35.58 59.31 23.68
C LYS A 320 -36.37 60.28 24.66
N ALA A 321 -35.67 61.15 25.37
CA ALA A 321 -36.34 62.19 26.18
C ALA A 321 -35.77 63.58 25.87
N GLY A 322 -36.41 64.33 24.98
CA GLY A 322 -36.21 65.80 24.85
C GLY A 322 -36.05 66.23 23.38
N THR A 323 -37.01 66.73 22.80
CA THR A 323 -37.56 68.02 22.53
C THR A 323 -38.32 68.08 21.20
N ARG A 324 -39.48 68.72 21.33
CA ARG A 324 -40.43 69.09 20.26
C ARG A 324 -39.90 70.19 19.35
N GLN A 325 -40.17 70.05 18.06
CA GLN A 325 -40.76 70.93 17.00
C GLN A 325 -40.36 72.43 16.94
N PRO A 326 -40.65 73.21 15.86
CA PRO A 326 -41.28 72.88 14.57
C PRO A 326 -40.65 73.60 13.30
N GLU A 327 -41.26 73.28 12.12
CA GLU A 327 -41.44 74.09 10.90
C GLU A 327 -40.21 74.60 10.13
N ASP A 328 -40.09 74.49 8.86
CA ASP A 328 -40.87 74.91 7.72
C ASP A 328 -40.16 74.54 6.40
N ARG A 329 -40.95 74.14 5.44
CA ARG A 329 -41.00 74.51 4.01
C ARG A 329 -39.85 74.32 3.03
N GLU A 330 -40.29 73.70 1.95
CA GLU A 330 -39.96 73.99 0.54
C GLU A 330 -38.57 73.55 0.05
N GLY A 331 -38.39 72.84 -0.97
CA GLY A 331 -39.16 72.64 -2.19
C GLY A 331 -38.18 72.14 -3.26
N PHE A 332 -38.72 71.52 -4.24
CA PHE A 332 -38.15 71.35 -5.59
C PHE A 332 -36.82 70.60 -5.70
N GLY A 333 -36.67 69.58 -6.46
CA GLY A 333 -37.03 69.27 -7.81
C GLY A 333 -36.00 68.40 -8.44
N GLY A 334 -36.42 67.43 -9.11
CA GLY A 334 -35.97 67.23 -10.46
C GLY A 334 -34.81 66.30 -10.76
N GLY A 335 -35.12 65.30 -11.47
CA GLY A 335 -34.31 64.87 -12.60
C GLY A 335 -33.44 63.65 -12.35
N ALA A 336 -33.80 62.47 -12.65
CA ALA A 336 -33.92 61.87 -13.99
C ALA A 336 -32.56 61.59 -14.66
N GLN A 337 -32.51 60.38 -15.04
CA GLN A 337 -31.81 59.86 -16.25
C GLN A 337 -30.40 59.27 -16.02
N ARG A 338 -30.34 57.93 -16.16
CA ARG A 338 -30.00 57.19 -17.43
C ARG A 338 -28.54 57.25 -17.82
N GLY A 339 -28.06 56.09 -18.16
CA GLY A 339 -27.01 55.84 -19.14
C GLY A 339 -26.11 54.69 -18.62
N ALA A 340 -26.28 53.49 -19.00
CA ALA A 340 -26.00 52.91 -20.30
C ALA A 340 -24.50 52.87 -20.65
N GLY A 341 -24.00 51.67 -20.74
CA GLY A 341 -23.37 51.25 -21.98
C GLY A 341 -21.83 51.18 -22.01
N GLY A 342 -21.39 50.08 -22.52
CA GLY A 342 -20.10 49.95 -23.17
C GLY A 342 -19.26 48.79 -22.65
N ASP A 343 -19.35 47.58 -23.09
CA ASP A 343 -19.02 47.01 -24.40
C ASP A 343 -17.68 47.49 -25.01
N ARG A 344 -16.80 46.55 -25.17
CA ARG A 344 -15.80 46.35 -26.25
C ARG A 344 -14.81 45.27 -25.79
N GLN A 345 -14.91 44.08 -26.34
CA GLN A 345 -14.54 43.59 -27.68
C GLN A 345 -13.05 43.64 -27.98
N ARG A 346 -12.62 42.46 -28.37
CA ARG A 346 -11.67 42.08 -29.45
C ARG A 346 -10.21 42.09 -29.06
N SER A 347 -9.38 41.19 -29.48
CA SER A 347 -9.22 40.34 -30.66
C SER A 347 -8.10 39.38 -30.39
N GLY A 348 -8.00 38.17 -30.79
CA GLY A 348 -7.99 37.67 -32.17
C GLY A 348 -6.61 37.16 -32.48
N GLY A 349 -6.52 36.03 -33.08
CA GLY A 349 -5.56 35.64 -34.06
C GLY A 349 -4.98 34.22 -33.80
N ASP A 350 -5.55 33.18 -34.32
CA ASP A 350 -5.22 32.47 -35.56
C ASP A 350 -3.84 31.83 -35.64
N GLY A 351 -3.84 30.54 -35.94
CA GLY A 351 -2.73 29.93 -36.59
C GLY A 351 -2.67 28.39 -36.51
N VAL A 352 -3.59 27.67 -37.16
CA VAL A 352 -3.28 26.31 -37.66
C VAL A 352 -2.63 26.49 -39.06
N PRO A 353 -1.70 25.59 -39.47
CA PRO A 353 -2.17 24.62 -40.43
C PRO A 353 -1.64 23.18 -40.31
N ALA A 354 -2.46 22.31 -40.81
CA ALA A 354 -2.21 20.93 -41.20
C ALA A 354 -1.22 20.77 -42.37
N GLY A 355 -0.66 19.59 -42.49
CA GLY A 355 0.00 19.02 -43.66
C GLY A 355 0.53 17.66 -43.30
N ALA A 356 -0.07 16.62 -43.55
CA ALA A 356 -0.27 15.71 -44.66
C ALA A 356 1.04 15.26 -45.35
N GLY A 357 1.28 13.97 -45.31
CA GLY A 357 1.74 13.23 -46.47
C GLY A 357 3.10 12.57 -46.39
N ALA A 358 3.05 11.29 -46.47
CA ALA A 358 3.82 10.21 -47.05
C ALA A 358 4.38 9.25 -46.09
#